data_6acdf6a4f74d2e858709947e3862b164
#
_entry.id   6acdf6a4f74d2e858709947e3862b164
#
_cell.length_a   1.000
_cell.length_b   1.000
_cell.length_c   1.000
_cell.angle_alpha   90.00
_cell.angle_beta   90.00
_cell.angle_gamma   90.00
#
_symmetry.space_group_name_H-M   'P 1'
#
loop_
_entity.id
_entity.type
_entity.pdbx_description
1 polymer ?
#
loop_
_entity_poly.entity_id
_entity_poly.type
_entity_poly.pdbx_seq_one_letter_code
_entity_poly.pdbx_strand_id
1 'polypeptide(L)'
;ILSNGSGEYSTAIGAGAQSTSTKSVALGYLAKGTGEDSIAIGDKAEATKNGALAFGHTAKGTGTYSTAIGEQAVSSSTGAVALGFLSKGIGEYATAVGAGANTNGKNSLAIGFYSSSLADSAVAFGRFGYC
;
A
#
# COMPACT_ATOMS: atom_id res chain seq x y z
N ILE A 1 14.41 14.52 -15.02
CA ILE A 1 12.98 14.22 -15.04
C ILE A 1 12.26 15.21 -14.10
N LEU A 2 11.25 15.88 -14.59
CA LEU A 2 10.50 16.87 -13.82
C LEU A 2 9.41 16.21 -12.97
N SER A 3 9.15 16.78 -11.80
CA SER A 3 7.98 16.40 -11.02
C SER A 3 6.72 16.98 -11.68
N ASN A 4 5.58 16.30 -11.51
CA ASN A 4 4.31 16.71 -12.08
C ASN A 4 3.21 16.73 -11.00
N GLY A 5 2.90 17.92 -10.49
CA GLY A 5 1.81 18.14 -9.56
C GLY A 5 0.67 18.86 -10.26
N SER A 6 -0.04 18.18 -11.13
CA SER A 6 -1.10 18.78 -11.96
C SER A 6 -2.50 18.64 -11.37
N GLY A 7 -2.68 17.86 -10.32
CA GLY A 7 -3.96 17.74 -9.64
C GLY A 7 -4.27 18.97 -8.77
N GLU A 8 -5.54 19.31 -8.61
CA GLU A 8 -5.95 20.40 -7.74
C GLU A 8 -5.56 20.10 -6.30
N TYR A 9 -4.85 21.04 -5.63
CA TYR A 9 -4.29 20.87 -4.28
C TYR A 9 -3.30 19.71 -4.15
N SER A 10 -2.65 19.30 -5.27
CA SER A 10 -1.70 18.19 -5.24
C SER A 10 -0.28 18.65 -4.89
N THR A 11 0.55 17.71 -4.42
CA THR A 11 1.96 17.96 -4.08
C THR A 11 2.83 16.89 -4.70
N ALA A 12 3.80 17.29 -5.54
CA ALA A 12 4.78 16.39 -6.14
C ALA A 12 6.18 16.89 -5.87
N ILE A 13 6.97 16.12 -5.13
CA ILE A 13 8.37 16.47 -4.80
C ILE A 13 9.27 15.27 -5.11
N GLY A 14 10.25 15.49 -5.96
CA GLY A 14 11.20 14.46 -6.36
C GLY A 14 11.26 14.29 -7.87
N ALA A 15 12.39 13.81 -8.38
CA ALA A 15 12.56 13.62 -9.82
C ALA A 15 11.55 12.60 -10.35
N GLY A 16 10.72 13.02 -11.32
CA GLY A 16 9.69 12.17 -11.89
C GLY A 16 8.50 11.86 -10.98
N ALA A 17 8.38 12.52 -9.82
CA ALA A 17 7.21 12.35 -8.96
C ALA A 17 5.94 12.81 -9.67
N GLN A 18 4.85 12.06 -9.55
CA GLN A 18 3.57 12.36 -10.20
C GLN A 18 2.43 12.42 -9.20
N SER A 19 1.80 13.59 -9.10
CA SER A 19 0.66 13.83 -8.24
C SER A 19 -0.42 14.49 -9.11
N THR A 20 -1.23 13.67 -9.78
CA THR A 20 -2.06 14.12 -10.89
C THR A 20 -3.55 14.20 -10.59
N SER A 21 -3.97 13.74 -9.42
CA SER A 21 -5.36 13.81 -9.00
C SER A 21 -5.55 14.80 -7.84
N THR A 22 -6.81 15.16 -7.58
CA THR A 22 -7.17 16.12 -6.52
C THR A 22 -6.62 15.68 -5.17
N LYS A 23 -5.94 16.58 -4.47
CA LYS A 23 -5.37 16.39 -3.13
C LYS A 23 -4.40 15.22 -3.02
N SER A 24 -3.84 14.76 -4.13
CA SER A 24 -2.86 13.68 -4.09
C SER A 24 -1.49 14.18 -3.68
N VAL A 25 -0.68 13.28 -3.13
CA VAL A 25 0.69 13.58 -2.69
C VAL A 25 1.64 12.53 -3.27
N ALA A 26 2.75 12.99 -3.84
CA ALA A 26 3.82 12.11 -4.30
C ALA A 26 5.17 12.68 -3.87
N LEU A 27 5.84 12.02 -2.95
CA LEU A 27 7.14 12.44 -2.43
C LEU A 27 8.17 11.33 -2.67
N GLY A 28 9.13 11.58 -3.55
CA GLY A 28 10.20 10.63 -3.84
C GLY A 28 10.46 10.45 -5.32
N TYR A 29 11.59 9.86 -5.65
CA TYR A 29 11.97 9.56 -7.02
C TYR A 29 10.95 8.62 -7.66
N LEU A 30 10.31 9.05 -8.75
CA LEU A 30 9.29 8.31 -9.48
C LEU A 30 8.08 7.89 -8.62
N ALA A 31 7.83 8.55 -7.48
CA ALA A 31 6.65 8.28 -6.67
C ALA A 31 5.37 8.66 -7.45
N LYS A 32 4.30 7.86 -7.31
CA LYS A 32 3.03 8.07 -8.00
C LYS A 32 1.86 8.13 -7.04
N GLY A 33 1.36 9.35 -6.78
CA GLY A 33 0.11 9.59 -6.08
C GLY A 33 -0.93 10.00 -7.10
N THR A 34 -1.57 9.05 -7.77
CA THR A 34 -2.45 9.34 -8.89
C THR A 34 -3.94 9.04 -8.62
N GLY A 35 -4.27 8.56 -7.45
CA GLY A 35 -5.66 8.49 -6.99
C GLY A 35 -6.05 9.78 -6.26
N GLU A 36 -7.35 10.11 -6.22
CA GLU A 36 -7.86 11.23 -5.43
C GLU A 36 -7.61 10.95 -3.95
N ASP A 37 -7.15 11.97 -3.20
CA ASP A 37 -6.75 11.84 -1.79
C ASP A 37 -5.68 10.77 -1.53
N SER A 38 -4.92 10.35 -2.56
CA SER A 38 -3.88 9.34 -2.38
C SER A 38 -2.56 9.92 -1.90
N ILE A 39 -1.77 9.11 -1.21
CA ILE A 39 -0.46 9.51 -0.69
C ILE A 39 0.57 8.44 -1.05
N ALA A 40 1.60 8.84 -1.82
CA ALA A 40 2.72 7.97 -2.17
C ALA A 40 4.02 8.63 -1.69
N ILE A 41 4.68 8.01 -0.72
CA ILE A 41 5.93 8.51 -0.15
C ILE A 41 7.00 7.42 -0.21
N GLY A 42 8.08 7.71 -0.92
CA GLY A 42 9.21 6.80 -1.07
C GLY A 42 9.61 6.64 -2.54
N ASP A 43 10.83 6.15 -2.76
CA ASP A 43 11.33 5.85 -4.09
C ASP A 43 10.41 4.82 -4.76
N LYS A 44 9.81 5.21 -5.89
CA LYS A 44 8.88 4.39 -6.68
C LYS A 44 7.65 3.89 -5.91
N ALA A 45 7.26 4.58 -4.84
CA ALA A 45 6.01 4.27 -4.15
C ALA A 45 4.82 4.56 -5.07
N GLU A 46 3.78 3.72 -5.03
CA GLU A 46 2.60 3.88 -5.89
C GLU A 46 1.29 3.83 -5.09
N ALA A 47 0.56 4.94 -5.08
CA ALA A 47 -0.78 5.04 -4.52
C ALA A 47 -1.70 5.51 -5.65
N THR A 48 -2.37 4.56 -6.31
CA THR A 48 -3.02 4.81 -7.61
C THR A 48 -4.53 4.81 -7.58
N LYS A 49 -5.14 4.52 -6.44
CA LYS A 49 -6.60 4.53 -6.27
C LYS A 49 -7.00 5.55 -5.21
N ASN A 50 -8.30 5.88 -5.19
CA ASN A 50 -8.84 6.86 -4.24
C ASN A 50 -8.53 6.46 -2.80
N GLY A 51 -8.00 7.41 -2.04
CA GLY A 51 -7.68 7.22 -0.63
C GLY A 51 -6.57 6.20 -0.36
N ALA A 52 -5.84 5.77 -1.37
CA ALA A 52 -4.75 4.80 -1.18
C ALA A 52 -3.54 5.46 -0.53
N LEU A 53 -2.84 4.70 0.31
CA LEU A 53 -1.59 5.12 0.95
C LEU A 53 -0.49 4.12 0.63
N ALA A 54 0.66 4.61 0.14
CA ALA A 54 1.86 3.82 -0.05
C ALA A 54 3.04 4.56 0.57
N PHE A 55 3.67 3.98 1.57
CA PHE A 55 4.79 4.58 2.28
C PHE A 55 5.95 3.58 2.36
N GLY A 56 6.99 3.81 1.58
CA GLY A 56 8.19 2.97 1.57
C GLY A 56 8.73 2.79 0.16
N HIS A 57 9.98 2.35 0.05
CA HIS A 57 10.62 2.06 -1.22
C HIS A 57 9.82 0.96 -1.95
N THR A 58 9.32 1.27 -3.13
CA THR A 58 8.46 0.41 -3.95
C THR A 58 7.19 -0.11 -3.26
N ALA A 59 6.73 0.56 -2.21
CA ALA A 59 5.44 0.23 -1.59
C ALA A 59 4.29 0.49 -2.59
N LYS A 60 3.26 -0.37 -2.58
CA LYS A 60 2.14 -0.27 -3.52
C LYS A 60 0.80 -0.34 -2.81
N GLY A 61 0.14 0.81 -2.70
CA GLY A 61 -1.25 0.91 -2.30
C GLY A 61 -2.09 1.05 -3.56
N THR A 62 -2.52 -0.06 -4.15
CA THR A 62 -3.20 -0.06 -5.45
C THR A 62 -4.67 -0.43 -5.38
N GLY A 63 -5.19 -0.71 -4.19
CA GLY A 63 -6.62 -0.85 -3.96
C GLY A 63 -7.23 0.45 -3.44
N THR A 64 -8.53 0.65 -3.65
CA THR A 64 -9.26 1.80 -3.12
C THR A 64 -9.23 1.77 -1.60
N TYR A 65 -8.84 2.88 -0.95
CA TYR A 65 -8.69 3.00 0.51
C TYR A 65 -7.72 1.98 1.10
N SER A 66 -6.79 1.48 0.30
CA SER A 66 -5.78 0.53 0.78
C SER A 66 -4.59 1.23 1.43
N THR A 67 -3.89 0.53 2.32
CA THR A 67 -2.73 1.04 3.03
C THR A 67 -1.56 0.08 2.92
N ALA A 68 -0.45 0.53 2.33
CA ALA A 68 0.78 -0.25 2.24
C ALA A 68 1.92 0.56 2.87
N ILE A 69 2.45 0.11 4.00
CA ILE A 69 3.55 0.77 4.71
C ILE A 69 4.68 -0.22 4.92
N GLY A 70 5.84 0.09 4.37
CA GLY A 70 7.03 -0.74 4.45
C GLY A 70 7.64 -0.94 3.08
N GLU A 71 8.94 -1.22 3.03
CA GLU A 71 9.61 -1.51 1.76
C GLU A 71 8.98 -2.72 1.10
N GLN A 72 8.56 -2.56 -0.15
CA GLN A 72 7.90 -3.58 -0.96
C GLN A 72 6.58 -4.11 -0.37
N ALA A 73 5.96 -3.36 0.54
CA ALA A 73 4.62 -3.71 1.02
C ALA A 73 3.60 -3.53 -0.11
N VAL A 74 2.62 -4.42 -0.20
CA VAL A 74 1.57 -4.37 -1.24
C VAL A 74 0.19 -4.53 -0.61
N SER A 75 -0.69 -3.57 -0.87
CA SER A 75 -2.11 -3.68 -0.55
C SER A 75 -2.89 -3.44 -1.84
N SER A 76 -3.48 -4.49 -2.41
CA SER A 76 -3.98 -4.48 -3.78
C SER A 76 -5.49 -4.53 -3.92
N SER A 77 -6.23 -4.69 -2.84
CA SER A 77 -7.70 -4.73 -2.88
C SER A 77 -8.31 -3.64 -2.01
N THR A 78 -9.60 -3.39 -2.19
CA THR A 78 -10.34 -2.39 -1.43
C THR A 78 -10.19 -2.59 0.07
N GLY A 79 -9.78 -1.54 0.77
CA GLY A 79 -9.64 -1.56 2.22
C GLY A 79 -8.55 -2.48 2.75
N ALA A 80 -7.70 -3.04 1.89
CA ALA A 80 -6.62 -3.92 2.32
C ALA A 80 -5.52 -3.14 3.04
N VAL A 81 -4.90 -3.78 4.04
CA VAL A 81 -3.82 -3.20 4.82
C VAL A 81 -2.61 -4.11 4.79
N ALA A 82 -1.44 -3.55 4.51
CA ALA A 82 -0.16 -4.26 4.56
C ALA A 82 0.84 -3.40 5.31
N LEU A 83 1.28 -3.84 6.48
CA LEU A 83 2.25 -3.12 7.30
C LEU A 83 3.46 -4.01 7.56
N GLY A 84 4.61 -3.63 7.01
CA GLY A 84 5.86 -4.34 7.21
C GLY A 84 6.58 -4.64 5.92
N PHE A 85 7.87 -4.91 6.01
CA PHE A 85 8.72 -5.29 4.89
C PHE A 85 8.15 -6.52 4.17
N LEU A 86 7.91 -6.42 2.87
CA LEU A 86 7.35 -7.50 2.05
C LEU A 86 5.96 -7.99 2.49
N SER A 87 5.23 -7.23 3.30
CA SER A 87 3.87 -7.62 3.69
C SER A 87 2.91 -7.51 2.51
N LYS A 88 1.88 -8.37 2.47
CA LYS A 88 0.91 -8.41 1.36
C LYS A 88 -0.52 -8.52 1.87
N GLY A 89 -1.28 -7.44 1.72
CA GLY A 89 -2.72 -7.42 1.94
C GLY A 89 -3.41 -7.57 0.58
N ILE A 90 -3.76 -8.77 0.19
CA ILE A 90 -4.29 -9.08 -1.14
C ILE A 90 -5.82 -9.20 -1.12
N GLY A 91 -6.38 -9.81 -0.09
CA GLY A 91 -7.83 -9.95 0.01
C GLY A 91 -8.53 -8.63 0.30
N GLU A 92 -9.78 -8.50 -0.13
CA GLU A 92 -10.62 -7.34 0.17
C GLU A 92 -10.82 -7.23 1.68
N TYR A 93 -10.55 -6.04 2.25
CA TYR A 93 -10.59 -5.77 3.70
C TYR A 93 -9.66 -6.67 4.53
N ALA A 94 -8.64 -7.26 3.90
CA ALA A 94 -7.68 -8.08 4.60
C ALA A 94 -6.58 -7.24 5.25
N THR A 95 -6.02 -7.72 6.37
CA THR A 95 -4.98 -7.01 7.12
C THR A 95 -3.76 -7.90 7.35
N ALA A 96 -2.63 -7.51 6.81
CA ALA A 96 -1.34 -8.19 6.99
C ALA A 96 -0.39 -7.27 7.77
N VAL A 97 0.05 -7.71 8.95
CA VAL A 97 0.97 -6.94 9.80
C VAL A 97 2.17 -7.81 10.17
N GLY A 98 3.34 -7.36 9.79
CA GLY A 98 4.59 -8.06 10.04
C GLY A 98 5.39 -8.28 8.77
N ALA A 99 6.71 -8.44 8.89
CA ALA A 99 7.55 -8.70 7.74
C ALA A 99 7.13 -10.01 7.06
N GLY A 100 6.85 -9.94 5.76
CA GLY A 100 6.42 -11.10 4.98
C GLY A 100 5.02 -11.63 5.31
N ALA A 101 4.24 -10.96 6.16
CA ALA A 101 2.87 -11.37 6.41
C ALA A 101 2.03 -11.32 5.12
N ASN A 102 1.14 -12.30 4.91
CA ASN A 102 0.40 -12.44 3.67
C ASN A 102 -1.07 -12.80 3.94
N THR A 103 -1.99 -12.02 3.38
CA THR A 103 -3.43 -12.28 3.48
C THR A 103 -4.05 -12.32 2.09
N ASN A 104 -4.56 -13.47 1.69
CA ASN A 104 -5.25 -13.64 0.41
C ASN A 104 -6.77 -13.71 0.57
N GLY A 105 -7.25 -14.20 1.71
CA GLY A 105 -8.69 -14.32 1.95
C GLY A 105 -9.36 -12.98 2.21
N LYS A 106 -10.61 -12.85 1.81
CA LYS A 106 -11.42 -11.67 2.11
C LYS A 106 -11.67 -11.57 3.62
N ASN A 107 -11.54 -10.36 4.19
CA ASN A 107 -11.67 -10.11 5.62
C ASN A 107 -10.70 -10.94 6.48
N SER A 108 -9.58 -11.39 5.92
CA SER A 108 -8.62 -12.21 6.65
C SER A 108 -7.60 -11.35 7.40
N LEU A 109 -6.97 -11.93 8.41
CA LEU A 109 -5.99 -11.25 9.26
C LEU A 109 -4.76 -12.12 9.46
N ALA A 110 -3.58 -11.59 9.20
CA ALA A 110 -2.31 -12.26 9.48
C ALA A 110 -1.41 -11.28 10.24
N ILE A 111 -0.99 -11.66 11.43
CA ILE A 111 -0.09 -10.85 12.26
C ILE A 111 1.09 -11.70 12.69
N GLY A 112 2.28 -11.25 12.33
CA GLY A 112 3.53 -11.91 12.70
C GLY A 112 4.43 -12.13 11.50
N PHE A 113 5.70 -12.45 11.79
CA PHE A 113 6.72 -12.68 10.79
C PHE A 113 6.35 -13.90 9.91
N TYR A 114 6.18 -13.66 8.60
CA TYR A 114 5.76 -14.66 7.63
C TYR A 114 4.47 -15.40 8.00
N SER A 115 3.58 -14.76 8.75
CA SER A 115 2.26 -15.33 8.98
C SER A 115 1.43 -15.31 7.69
N SER A 116 0.54 -16.27 7.50
CA SER A 116 -0.22 -16.40 6.28
C SER A 116 -1.67 -16.78 6.55
N SER A 117 -2.60 -16.00 6.02
CA SER A 117 -4.04 -16.22 6.17
C SER A 117 -4.67 -16.25 4.77
N LEU A 118 -4.98 -17.45 4.28
CA LEU A 118 -5.35 -17.67 2.89
C LEU A 118 -6.85 -17.80 2.64
N ALA A 119 -7.60 -18.25 3.64
CA ALA A 119 -9.05 -18.43 3.51
C ALA A 119 -9.81 -17.18 3.96
N ASP A 120 -11.04 -17.00 3.47
CA ASP A 120 -11.90 -15.90 3.86
C ASP A 120 -12.17 -15.95 5.37
N SER A 121 -12.11 -14.77 6.00
CA SER A 121 -12.32 -14.58 7.44
C SER A 121 -11.34 -15.37 8.33
N ALA A 122 -10.27 -15.92 7.78
CA ALA A 122 -9.27 -16.64 8.55
C ALA A 122 -8.38 -15.68 9.33
N VAL A 123 -7.88 -16.14 10.47
CA VAL A 123 -6.98 -15.38 11.35
C VAL A 123 -5.73 -16.20 11.62
N ALA A 124 -4.56 -15.64 11.36
CA ALA A 124 -3.28 -16.26 11.64
C ALA A 124 -2.44 -15.35 12.52
N PHE A 125 -1.97 -15.84 13.64
CA PHE A 125 -1.09 -15.12 14.56
C PHE A 125 0.22 -15.84 14.77
N GLY A 126 1.28 -15.06 15.00
CA GLY A 126 2.56 -15.59 15.41
C GLY A 126 3.52 -15.79 14.23
N ARG A 127 4.76 -16.04 14.56
CA ARG A 127 5.81 -16.30 13.58
C ARG A 127 5.48 -17.54 12.77
N PHE A 128 5.46 -17.42 11.43
CA PHE A 128 5.04 -18.48 10.53
C PHE A 128 3.62 -19.02 10.82
N GLY A 129 2.75 -18.22 11.47
CA GLY A 129 1.34 -18.59 11.68
C GLY A 129 0.67 -18.82 10.32
N TYR A 130 -0.18 -19.86 10.24
CA TYR A 130 -0.83 -20.22 8.98
C TYR A 130 -2.29 -20.58 9.19
N CYS A 131 -3.17 -20.03 8.36
CA CYS A 131 -4.61 -20.33 8.35
C CYS A 131 -5.21 -20.23 6.96
#